data_3030851f602b3ce9e9b30986df7d8983
#
_entry.id   3030851f602b3ce9e9b30986df7d8983
#
_cell.length_a   1.000
_cell.length_b   1.000
_cell.length_c   1.000
_cell.angle_alpha   90.00
_cell.angle_beta   90.00
_cell.angle_gamma   90.00
#
_symmetry.space_group_name_H-M   'P 1'
#
loop_
_entity.id
_entity.type
_entity.pdbx_description
1 polymer ?
#
loop_
_entity_poly.entity_id
_entity_poly.type
_entity_poly.pdbx_seq_one_letter_code
_entity_poly.pdbx_strand_id
1 'polypeptide(L)'
;MARARQLRLGAFMRPVSIHTAAWRYPGAFPDANFNFAHYQGFVQTLERGRFDAFFMADHLAVMNMPMNALQRSATVTSFDPLTLLPALAVVTKHLGLIATASTTYNDPYHVARKFASLDHISNGRAGWNVVTSANPREAMNFGREEHVEHGERYRRAREFYDVVTGLWDSWADDAFIRDVETGIYFDSAKMHVLDHKGEHLSVRGPLNVARPIQGWPVIVQAGASEAGRQLAAETAEVIFNSPNNLTDGQRFYADVKGRMAALGRSRDHLKVLPGAFVVVGDTVAEARAKKTLLDSLVHPDSGIASLSVQLGHDVSGLDLDGPLPEIPESNASKSSRQKLVTMAQRDHMTVRQLAQYVGGSFGALELIGTPVTIAEEMEEWLETEGCDGFNVMFPYLPGGLDDFVDRVVPELQRRELFRREYEGATLRENLGLPRPQNRFF
;
A
#
# COMPACT_ATOMS: atom_id res chain seq x y z
N MET A 1 -18.07 -12.69 -24.78
CA MET A 1 -16.89 -11.83 -24.94
C MET A 1 -16.39 -11.53 -23.54
N ALA A 2 -15.09 -11.66 -23.27
CA ALA A 2 -14.54 -11.27 -21.97
C ALA A 2 -14.82 -9.78 -21.71
N ARG A 3 -15.12 -9.41 -20.46
CA ARG A 3 -15.40 -8.04 -20.05
C ARG A 3 -14.18 -7.15 -20.33
N ALA A 4 -14.38 -5.96 -20.86
CA ALA A 4 -13.28 -5.06 -21.27
C ALA A 4 -12.42 -4.56 -20.10
N ARG A 5 -12.99 -4.50 -18.87
CA ARG A 5 -12.28 -4.09 -17.64
C ARG A 5 -12.52 -5.13 -16.54
N GLN A 6 -11.45 -5.50 -15.86
CA GLN A 6 -11.48 -6.37 -14.69
C GLN A 6 -10.82 -5.68 -13.50
N LEU A 7 -11.29 -6.00 -12.30
CA LEU A 7 -10.70 -5.55 -11.04
C LEU A 7 -9.25 -6.04 -10.89
N ARG A 8 -8.43 -5.20 -10.27
CA ARG A 8 -7.13 -5.59 -9.72
C ARG A 8 -7.24 -5.65 -8.20
N LEU A 9 -6.75 -6.72 -7.59
CA LEU A 9 -6.86 -6.92 -6.15
C LEU A 9 -5.49 -6.97 -5.50
N GLY A 10 -5.18 -5.93 -4.71
CA GLY A 10 -4.12 -5.94 -3.72
C GLY A 10 -4.66 -6.37 -2.37
N ALA A 11 -3.79 -6.86 -1.50
CA ALA A 11 -4.09 -7.11 -0.10
C ALA A 11 -3.22 -6.19 0.76
N PHE A 12 -3.82 -5.19 1.39
CA PHE A 12 -3.13 -4.33 2.33
C PHE A 12 -3.20 -4.93 3.73
N MET A 13 -2.04 -5.16 4.31
CA MET A 13 -1.98 -5.81 5.60
C MET A 13 -1.02 -5.11 6.56
N ARG A 14 -1.47 -5.00 7.79
CA ARG A 14 -0.63 -5.02 8.99
C ARG A 14 -0.66 -6.43 9.58
N PRO A 15 0.32 -6.84 10.38
CA PRO A 15 0.51 -8.25 10.77
C PRO A 15 -0.73 -8.97 11.29
N VAL A 16 -1.59 -8.26 12.02
CA VAL A 16 -2.81 -8.80 12.62
C VAL A 16 -4.10 -8.25 12.01
N SER A 17 -4.05 -7.52 10.93
CA SER A 17 -5.13 -6.75 10.29
C SER A 17 -4.99 -5.24 10.49
N ILE A 18 -5.82 -4.47 9.76
CA ILE A 18 -5.90 -3.01 9.90
C ILE A 18 -6.70 -2.59 11.14
N HIS A 19 -7.65 -3.41 11.60
CA HIS A 19 -8.49 -3.13 12.76
C HIS A 19 -7.68 -3.24 14.05
N THR A 20 -7.71 -2.22 14.90
CA THR A 20 -6.84 -2.14 16.10
C THR A 20 -7.07 -3.28 17.10
N ALA A 21 -8.26 -3.86 17.14
CA ALA A 21 -8.63 -4.96 18.02
C ALA A 21 -8.64 -6.34 17.33
N ALA A 22 -8.24 -6.45 16.07
CA ALA A 22 -8.32 -7.70 15.31
C ALA A 22 -7.59 -8.87 15.96
N TRP A 23 -6.46 -8.60 16.62
CA TRP A 23 -5.68 -9.61 17.35
C TRP A 23 -6.44 -10.27 18.54
N ARG A 24 -7.55 -9.64 18.99
CA ARG A 24 -8.42 -10.11 20.06
C ARG A 24 -9.65 -10.88 19.53
N TYR A 25 -9.87 -10.87 18.21
CA TYR A 25 -11.02 -11.53 17.63
C TYR A 25 -10.91 -13.05 17.78
N PRO A 26 -12.01 -13.78 18.09
CA PRO A 26 -11.98 -15.24 18.20
C PRO A 26 -11.36 -15.90 16.96
N GLY A 27 -10.35 -16.76 17.16
CA GLY A 27 -9.64 -17.44 16.07
C GLY A 27 -8.52 -16.63 15.40
N ALA A 28 -8.27 -15.38 15.81
CA ALA A 28 -7.12 -14.62 15.34
C ALA A 28 -5.79 -15.13 15.95
N PHE A 29 -4.67 -14.84 15.26
CA PHE A 29 -3.33 -15.13 15.78
C PHE A 29 -2.78 -13.91 16.55
N PRO A 30 -2.72 -13.92 17.89
CA PRO A 30 -2.22 -12.77 18.66
C PRO A 30 -0.73 -12.47 18.42
N ASP A 31 0.04 -13.47 18.01
CA ASP A 31 1.48 -13.40 17.73
C ASP A 31 1.81 -13.16 16.24
N ALA A 32 0.82 -12.83 15.42
CA ALA A 32 0.96 -12.69 13.97
C ALA A 32 2.11 -11.77 13.53
N ASN A 33 2.51 -10.79 14.37
CA ASN A 33 3.60 -9.86 14.09
C ASN A 33 4.92 -10.56 13.73
N PHE A 34 5.22 -11.69 14.37
CA PHE A 34 6.47 -12.45 14.20
C PHE A 34 6.25 -13.92 13.90
N ASN A 35 5.01 -14.32 13.61
CA ASN A 35 4.67 -15.69 13.24
C ASN A 35 4.84 -15.89 11.73
N PHE A 36 6.02 -16.34 11.29
CA PHE A 36 6.30 -16.54 9.87
C PHE A 36 5.36 -17.57 9.21
N ALA A 37 4.97 -18.62 9.92
CA ALA A 37 4.02 -19.62 9.40
C ALA A 37 2.65 -18.99 9.10
N HIS A 38 2.20 -18.02 9.90
CA HIS A 38 1.00 -17.25 9.63
C HIS A 38 1.14 -16.44 8.32
N TYR A 39 2.26 -15.73 8.12
CA TYR A 39 2.52 -15.00 6.88
C TYR A 39 2.56 -15.91 5.66
N GLN A 40 3.19 -17.09 5.80
CA GLN A 40 3.23 -18.07 4.72
C GLN A 40 1.82 -18.54 4.33
N GLY A 41 0.99 -18.95 5.29
CA GLY A 41 -0.40 -19.33 5.04
C GLY A 41 -1.20 -18.18 4.41
N PHE A 42 -1.02 -16.98 4.91
CA PHE A 42 -1.67 -15.78 4.40
C PHE A 42 -1.36 -15.53 2.91
N VAL A 43 -0.08 -15.47 2.51
CA VAL A 43 0.28 -15.21 1.11
C VAL A 43 -0.12 -16.35 0.17
N GLN A 44 -0.12 -17.60 0.66
CA GLN A 44 -0.60 -18.74 -0.10
C GLN A 44 -2.11 -18.70 -0.32
N THR A 45 -2.88 -18.23 0.67
CA THR A 45 -4.33 -18.00 0.52
C THR A 45 -4.60 -16.86 -0.48
N LEU A 46 -3.84 -15.76 -0.43
CA LEU A 46 -3.94 -14.68 -1.43
C LEU A 46 -3.65 -15.19 -2.85
N GLU A 47 -2.61 -15.99 -3.02
CA GLU A 47 -2.25 -16.56 -4.33
C GLU A 47 -3.32 -17.53 -4.83
N ARG A 48 -3.90 -18.37 -3.96
CA ARG A 48 -5.07 -19.21 -4.25
C ARG A 48 -6.27 -18.37 -4.71
N GLY A 49 -6.48 -17.22 -4.08
CA GLY A 49 -7.48 -16.22 -4.46
C GLY A 49 -7.13 -15.37 -5.69
N ARG A 50 -6.02 -15.62 -6.38
CA ARG A 50 -5.57 -14.89 -7.57
C ARG A 50 -5.33 -13.40 -7.37
N PHE A 51 -5.01 -12.97 -6.16
CA PHE A 51 -4.67 -11.57 -5.88
C PHE A 51 -3.46 -11.12 -6.71
N ASP A 52 -3.47 -9.83 -7.10
CA ASP A 52 -2.35 -9.23 -7.84
C ASP A 52 -1.12 -9.07 -6.94
N ALA A 53 -1.31 -8.61 -5.70
CA ALA A 53 -0.19 -8.33 -4.81
C ALA A 53 -0.55 -8.39 -3.32
N PHE A 54 0.45 -8.72 -2.52
CA PHE A 54 0.52 -8.42 -1.10
C PHE A 54 1.28 -7.09 -0.91
N PHE A 55 0.64 -6.14 -0.24
CA PHE A 55 1.17 -4.81 0.03
C PHE A 55 1.46 -4.65 1.52
N MET A 56 2.73 -4.52 1.88
CA MET A 56 3.18 -4.35 3.26
C MET A 56 3.59 -2.91 3.54
N ALA A 57 2.83 -2.25 4.43
CA ALA A 57 3.21 -0.96 4.97
C ALA A 57 4.39 -1.10 5.95
N ASP A 58 5.13 -0.02 6.12
CA ASP A 58 6.24 0.06 7.07
C ASP A 58 6.26 1.39 7.82
N HIS A 59 6.82 1.36 9.02
CA HIS A 59 7.10 2.51 9.87
C HIS A 59 8.47 2.35 10.50
N LEU A 60 9.30 3.36 10.36
CA LEU A 60 10.68 3.36 10.86
C LEU A 60 10.80 3.81 12.33
N ALA A 61 9.67 3.88 13.04
CA ALA A 61 9.57 4.15 14.45
C ALA A 61 8.28 3.58 15.04
N VAL A 62 8.26 3.32 16.32
CA VAL A 62 7.04 3.03 17.07
C VAL A 62 6.07 4.20 16.92
N MET A 63 4.80 3.90 16.77
CA MET A 63 3.75 4.91 16.58
C MET A 63 3.75 5.94 17.71
N ASN A 64 3.53 7.21 17.35
CA ASN A 64 3.45 8.29 18.32
C ASN A 64 2.09 8.29 19.03
N MET A 65 1.94 7.41 20.00
CA MET A 65 0.74 7.23 20.81
C MET A 65 1.08 7.27 22.31
N PRO A 66 0.13 7.64 23.19
CA PRO A 66 0.28 7.45 24.63
C PRO A 66 0.50 5.99 24.99
N MET A 67 1.26 5.73 26.07
CA MET A 67 1.64 4.36 26.45
C MET A 67 0.43 3.45 26.74
N ASN A 68 -0.65 3.98 27.33
CA ASN A 68 -1.87 3.24 27.61
C ASN A 68 -2.59 2.73 26.33
N ALA A 69 -2.47 3.44 25.22
CA ALA A 69 -2.95 2.98 23.91
C ALA A 69 -1.94 2.06 23.22
N LEU A 70 -0.66 2.43 23.27
CA LEU A 70 0.43 1.71 22.60
C LEU A 70 0.55 0.27 23.09
N GLN A 71 0.44 0.03 24.41
CA GLN A 71 0.48 -1.31 25.02
C GLN A 71 -0.70 -2.21 24.60
N ARG A 72 -1.71 -1.66 23.94
CA ARG A 72 -2.89 -2.37 23.39
C ARG A 72 -2.85 -2.51 21.88
N SER A 73 -1.83 -2.00 21.23
CA SER A 73 -1.71 -1.98 19.77
C SER A 73 -0.81 -3.13 19.30
N ALA A 74 -1.38 -4.06 18.56
CA ALA A 74 -0.63 -5.13 17.91
C ALA A 74 0.28 -4.62 16.77
N THR A 75 0.09 -3.37 16.32
CA THR A 75 0.90 -2.77 15.25
C THR A 75 2.15 -2.06 15.76
N VAL A 76 2.49 -2.21 17.04
CA VAL A 76 3.68 -1.61 17.67
C VAL A 76 4.99 -2.17 17.10
N THR A 77 4.95 -3.40 16.59
CA THR A 77 6.09 -4.10 15.99
C THR A 77 5.67 -4.84 14.72
N SER A 78 6.61 -5.02 13.79
CA SER A 78 6.45 -5.82 12.58
C SER A 78 7.80 -6.25 12.06
N PHE A 79 7.85 -7.23 11.15
CA PHE A 79 9.03 -7.48 10.34
C PHE A 79 9.33 -6.29 9.42
N ASP A 80 10.62 -6.08 9.13
CA ASP A 80 11.04 -5.24 8.00
C ASP A 80 10.57 -5.85 6.68
N PRO A 81 9.88 -5.07 5.81
CA PRO A 81 9.33 -5.61 4.55
C PRO A 81 10.38 -6.19 3.62
N LEU A 82 11.56 -5.56 3.51
CA LEU A 82 12.62 -6.00 2.61
C LEU A 82 13.40 -7.20 3.15
N THR A 83 13.14 -7.61 4.38
CA THR A 83 13.60 -8.87 4.96
C THR A 83 12.55 -9.97 4.83
N LEU A 84 11.27 -9.64 5.09
CA LEU A 84 10.17 -10.61 5.05
C LEU A 84 9.79 -11.02 3.62
N LEU A 85 9.63 -10.06 2.70
CA LEU A 85 9.11 -10.35 1.36
C LEU A 85 10.02 -11.28 0.54
N PRO A 86 11.36 -11.22 0.61
CA PRO A 86 12.22 -12.26 0.01
C PRO A 86 11.95 -13.67 0.51
N ALA A 87 11.66 -13.84 1.81
CA ALA A 87 11.29 -15.15 2.36
C ALA A 87 9.90 -15.61 1.86
N LEU A 88 8.96 -14.69 1.68
CA LEU A 88 7.64 -15.00 1.12
C LEU A 88 7.69 -15.24 -0.40
N ALA A 89 8.68 -14.68 -1.10
CA ALA A 89 8.88 -14.90 -2.53
C ALA A 89 9.12 -16.36 -2.88
N VAL A 90 9.81 -17.11 -2.00
CA VAL A 90 10.15 -18.53 -2.25
C VAL A 90 9.00 -19.50 -1.96
N VAL A 91 7.94 -19.05 -1.28
CA VAL A 91 6.74 -19.86 -0.99
C VAL A 91 5.52 -19.48 -1.84
N THR A 92 5.70 -18.55 -2.79
CA THR A 92 4.69 -18.07 -3.76
C THR A 92 5.27 -18.11 -5.18
N LYS A 93 4.40 -18.11 -6.21
CA LYS A 93 4.83 -18.18 -7.62
C LYS A 93 4.35 -16.99 -8.47
N HIS A 94 3.21 -16.41 -8.15
CA HIS A 94 2.53 -15.40 -8.95
C HIS A 94 2.22 -14.11 -8.19
N LEU A 95 2.00 -14.21 -6.88
CA LEU A 95 1.63 -13.07 -6.05
C LEU A 95 2.73 -12.00 -6.06
N GLY A 96 2.36 -10.77 -6.41
CA GLY A 96 3.22 -9.59 -6.31
C GLY A 96 3.56 -9.24 -4.85
N LEU A 97 4.75 -8.72 -4.63
CA LEU A 97 5.31 -8.44 -3.31
C LEU A 97 5.71 -6.97 -3.23
N ILE A 98 4.85 -6.14 -2.64
CA ILE A 98 5.03 -4.69 -2.57
C ILE A 98 5.56 -4.32 -1.19
N ALA A 99 6.80 -3.86 -1.14
CA ALA A 99 7.45 -3.35 0.06
C ALA A 99 7.36 -1.82 0.15
N THR A 100 7.13 -1.31 1.34
CA THR A 100 7.27 0.13 1.62
C THR A 100 8.73 0.47 1.93
N ALA A 101 9.25 1.52 1.29
CA ALA A 101 10.55 2.10 1.65
C ALA A 101 10.50 3.63 1.51
N SER A 102 10.85 4.30 2.61
CA SER A 102 10.85 5.77 2.69
C SER A 102 11.99 6.38 1.89
N THR A 103 11.69 7.45 1.14
CA THR A 103 12.70 8.27 0.44
C THR A 103 13.42 9.23 1.37
N THR A 104 12.87 9.49 2.57
CA THR A 104 13.41 10.46 3.53
C THR A 104 14.52 9.85 4.37
N TYR A 105 14.38 8.59 4.80
CA TYR A 105 15.27 7.93 5.77
C TYR A 105 15.98 6.69 5.21
N ASN A 106 16.07 6.57 3.88
CA ASN A 106 16.86 5.54 3.21
C ASN A 106 17.88 6.18 2.25
N ASP A 107 18.84 5.37 1.85
CA ASP A 107 19.81 5.68 0.81
C ASP A 107 19.32 5.10 -0.54
N PRO A 108 19.29 5.87 -1.63
CA PRO A 108 18.75 5.43 -2.91
C PRO A 108 19.51 4.23 -3.51
N TYR A 109 20.83 4.15 -3.33
CA TYR A 109 21.60 3.00 -3.81
C TYR A 109 21.20 1.72 -3.10
N HIS A 110 20.99 1.77 -1.78
CA HIS A 110 20.51 0.62 -1.02
C HIS A 110 19.09 0.21 -1.42
N VAL A 111 18.20 1.17 -1.61
CA VAL A 111 16.82 0.90 -2.08
C VAL A 111 16.85 0.25 -3.46
N ALA A 112 17.57 0.84 -4.43
CA ALA A 112 17.70 0.27 -5.77
C ALA A 112 18.21 -1.18 -5.73
N ARG A 113 19.26 -1.44 -4.95
CA ARG A 113 19.88 -2.75 -4.82
C ARG A 113 18.95 -3.81 -4.20
N LYS A 114 18.26 -3.45 -3.12
CA LYS A 114 17.35 -4.36 -2.39
C LYS A 114 16.15 -4.72 -3.24
N PHE A 115 15.52 -3.76 -3.91
CA PHE A 115 14.37 -4.01 -4.78
C PHE A 115 14.74 -4.77 -6.06
N ALA A 116 15.88 -4.49 -6.69
CA ALA A 116 16.38 -5.29 -7.80
C ALA A 116 16.63 -6.75 -7.38
N SER A 117 17.21 -6.96 -6.18
CA SER A 117 17.43 -8.30 -5.63
C SER A 117 16.10 -9.02 -5.35
N LEU A 118 15.12 -8.34 -4.75
CA LEU A 118 13.78 -8.90 -4.54
C LEU A 118 13.12 -9.27 -5.87
N ASP A 119 13.27 -8.42 -6.90
CA ASP A 119 12.72 -8.68 -8.22
C ASP A 119 13.29 -9.95 -8.85
N HIS A 120 14.60 -10.15 -8.76
CA HIS A 120 15.24 -11.39 -9.21
C HIS A 120 14.82 -12.61 -8.39
N ILE A 121 14.81 -12.53 -7.05
CA ILE A 121 14.41 -13.64 -6.18
C ILE A 121 12.96 -14.05 -6.44
N SER A 122 12.08 -13.07 -6.66
CA SER A 122 10.66 -13.30 -6.90
C SER A 122 10.31 -13.59 -8.36
N ASN A 123 11.28 -13.60 -9.27
CA ASN A 123 11.06 -13.73 -10.70
C ASN A 123 10.13 -12.66 -11.29
N GLY A 124 10.44 -11.38 -11.01
CA GLY A 124 9.72 -10.23 -11.59
C GLY A 124 8.43 -9.86 -10.86
N ARG A 125 8.36 -10.04 -9.53
CA ARG A 125 7.15 -9.76 -8.76
C ARG A 125 7.30 -8.65 -7.72
N ALA A 126 8.42 -7.92 -7.71
CA ALA A 126 8.65 -6.85 -6.76
C ALA A 126 7.87 -5.58 -7.10
N GLY A 127 7.40 -4.88 -6.06
CA GLY A 127 6.88 -3.53 -6.14
C GLY A 127 7.43 -2.67 -5.01
N TRP A 128 7.66 -1.40 -5.30
CA TRP A 128 8.14 -0.40 -4.34
C TRP A 128 7.07 0.63 -4.03
N ASN A 129 6.55 0.61 -2.80
CA ASN A 129 5.70 1.68 -2.29
C ASN A 129 6.58 2.86 -1.83
N VAL A 130 6.56 3.91 -2.63
CA VAL A 130 7.33 5.13 -2.43
C VAL A 130 6.63 6.02 -1.42
N VAL A 131 7.21 6.19 -0.24
CA VAL A 131 6.66 7.06 0.81
C VAL A 131 7.68 8.11 1.25
N THR A 132 7.15 9.21 1.78
CA THR A 132 7.97 10.33 2.28
C THR A 132 8.05 10.36 3.81
N SER A 133 7.57 9.33 4.49
CA SER A 133 7.38 9.28 5.94
C SER A 133 6.41 10.36 6.48
N ALA A 134 5.65 10.03 7.51
CA ALA A 134 4.73 10.97 8.13
C ALA A 134 4.85 10.98 9.66
N ASN A 135 5.51 9.99 10.27
CA ASN A 135 5.70 9.91 11.71
C ASN A 135 6.93 10.75 12.13
N PRO A 136 6.74 11.84 12.92
CA PRO A 136 7.86 12.68 13.32
C PRO A 136 8.95 11.94 14.14
N ARG A 137 8.59 10.87 14.84
CA ARG A 137 9.55 10.07 15.63
C ARG A 137 10.58 9.32 14.77
N GLU A 138 10.28 9.11 13.49
CA GLU A 138 11.25 8.49 12.58
C GLU A 138 12.53 9.33 12.46
N ALA A 139 12.41 10.66 12.44
CA ALA A 139 13.57 11.55 12.37
C ALA A 139 14.63 11.26 13.44
N MET A 140 14.21 11.03 14.68
CA MET A 140 15.10 10.78 15.82
C MET A 140 15.90 9.48 15.67
N ASN A 141 15.34 8.46 14.99
CA ASN A 141 16.05 7.19 14.73
C ASN A 141 17.13 7.33 13.65
N PHE A 142 17.15 8.46 12.92
CA PHE A 142 18.09 8.74 11.83
C PHE A 142 18.93 10.00 12.09
N GLY A 143 19.15 10.34 13.37
CA GLY A 143 20.05 11.41 13.80
C GLY A 143 19.57 12.83 13.52
N ARG A 144 18.25 13.03 13.38
CA ARG A 144 17.63 14.34 13.18
C ARG A 144 16.75 14.70 14.39
N GLU A 145 16.81 15.92 14.84
CA GLU A 145 15.96 16.43 15.92
C GLU A 145 14.53 16.70 15.45
N GLU A 146 14.37 17.12 14.20
CA GLU A 146 13.08 17.45 13.60
C GLU A 146 12.82 16.68 12.30
N HIS A 147 11.55 16.47 12.05
CA HIS A 147 11.09 15.87 10.81
C HIS A 147 11.19 16.86 9.64
N VAL A 148 11.68 16.38 8.50
CA VAL A 148 11.82 17.19 7.29
C VAL A 148 10.47 17.81 6.89
N GLU A 149 10.46 19.07 6.46
CA GLU A 149 9.26 19.79 6.03
C GLU A 149 8.57 19.04 4.87
N HIS A 150 7.22 19.13 4.82
CA HIS A 150 6.40 18.35 3.90
C HIS A 150 6.76 18.58 2.42
N GLY A 151 6.90 19.82 1.99
CA GLY A 151 7.24 20.15 0.59
C GLY A 151 8.63 19.66 0.20
N GLU A 152 9.58 19.81 1.12
CA GLU A 152 10.96 19.35 0.94
C GLU A 152 11.05 17.82 0.79
N ARG A 153 10.24 17.08 1.57
CA ARG A 153 10.17 15.61 1.44
C ARG A 153 9.73 15.18 0.04
N TYR A 154 8.80 15.90 -0.60
CA TYR A 154 8.34 15.57 -1.94
C TYR A 154 9.35 15.95 -3.03
N ARG A 155 10.09 17.08 -2.90
CA ARG A 155 11.20 17.42 -3.82
C ARG A 155 12.28 16.34 -3.78
N ARG A 156 12.73 15.98 -2.58
CA ARG A 156 13.67 14.89 -2.38
C ARG A 156 13.15 13.56 -2.92
N ALA A 157 11.88 13.23 -2.71
CA ALA A 157 11.28 11.99 -3.19
C ALA A 157 11.28 11.88 -4.71
N ARG A 158 11.05 12.99 -5.41
CA ARG A 158 11.12 13.04 -6.88
C ARG A 158 12.54 12.74 -7.39
N GLU A 159 13.55 13.39 -6.82
CA GLU A 159 14.95 13.13 -7.15
C GLU A 159 15.37 11.70 -6.78
N PHE A 160 14.96 11.23 -5.62
CA PHE A 160 15.23 9.86 -5.16
C PHE A 160 14.68 8.81 -6.13
N TYR A 161 13.46 9.00 -6.63
CA TYR A 161 12.86 8.14 -7.65
C TYR A 161 13.71 8.12 -8.94
N ASP A 162 14.16 9.27 -9.41
CA ASP A 162 14.97 9.38 -10.62
C ASP A 162 16.30 8.62 -10.48
N VAL A 163 16.94 8.74 -9.31
CA VAL A 163 18.17 8.02 -8.99
C VAL A 163 17.95 6.52 -8.94
N VAL A 164 16.93 6.05 -8.23
CA VAL A 164 16.64 4.61 -8.08
C VAL A 164 16.33 3.98 -9.44
N THR A 165 15.45 4.60 -10.21
CA THR A 165 15.07 4.08 -11.53
C THR A 165 16.22 4.19 -12.55
N GLY A 166 17.09 5.20 -12.42
CA GLY A 166 18.34 5.30 -13.20
C GLY A 166 19.33 4.19 -12.87
N LEU A 167 19.47 3.84 -11.61
CA LEU A 167 20.31 2.73 -11.18
C LEU A 167 19.80 1.36 -11.68
N TRP A 168 18.49 1.16 -11.76
CA TRP A 168 17.93 -0.06 -12.34
C TRP A 168 18.23 -0.22 -13.83
N ASP A 169 18.40 0.87 -14.54
CA ASP A 169 18.76 0.88 -15.96
C ASP A 169 20.29 0.88 -16.21
N SER A 170 21.14 0.65 -15.18
CA SER A 170 22.60 0.59 -15.31
C SER A 170 23.11 -0.46 -16.31
N TRP A 171 22.33 -1.46 -16.61
CA TRP A 171 22.67 -2.58 -17.48
C TRP A 171 21.64 -2.74 -18.59
N ALA A 172 22.11 -3.02 -19.82
CA ALA A 172 21.20 -3.53 -20.86
C ALA A 172 20.72 -4.95 -20.47
N ASP A 173 19.55 -5.36 -20.98
CA ASP A 173 18.97 -6.67 -20.67
C ASP A 173 19.91 -7.84 -21.04
N ASP A 174 20.69 -7.67 -22.09
CA ASP A 174 21.65 -8.65 -22.64
C ASP A 174 23.12 -8.33 -22.34
N ALA A 175 23.38 -7.51 -21.30
CA ALA A 175 24.75 -7.11 -20.96
C ALA A 175 25.65 -8.29 -20.52
N PHE A 176 25.09 -9.32 -19.88
CA PHE A 176 25.86 -10.41 -19.28
C PHE A 176 26.05 -11.60 -20.24
N ILE A 177 27.16 -11.60 -20.97
CA ILE A 177 27.55 -12.61 -22.00
C ILE A 177 27.87 -13.97 -21.35
N ARG A 178 28.64 -13.98 -20.27
CA ARG A 178 29.12 -15.17 -19.56
C ARG A 178 29.82 -16.16 -20.46
N ASP A 179 30.69 -15.64 -21.37
CA ASP A 179 31.51 -16.47 -22.26
C ASP A 179 32.60 -17.16 -21.46
N VAL A 180 32.44 -18.46 -21.26
CA VAL A 180 33.35 -19.30 -20.47
C VAL A 180 34.68 -19.52 -21.20
N GLU A 181 34.69 -19.52 -22.54
CA GLU A 181 35.91 -19.82 -23.34
C GLU A 181 36.84 -18.61 -23.34
N THR A 182 36.29 -17.40 -23.55
CA THR A 182 37.11 -16.17 -23.58
C THR A 182 37.29 -15.52 -22.21
N GLY A 183 36.51 -15.96 -21.20
CA GLY A 183 36.49 -15.34 -19.86
C GLY A 183 35.79 -13.97 -19.78
N ILE A 184 35.10 -13.57 -20.83
CA ILE A 184 34.34 -12.31 -20.85
C ILE A 184 32.98 -12.52 -20.17
N TYR A 185 32.79 -11.86 -19.03
CA TYR A 185 31.56 -12.01 -18.24
C TYR A 185 30.43 -11.11 -18.71
N PHE A 186 30.73 -9.85 -19.09
CA PHE A 186 29.75 -8.90 -19.59
C PHE A 186 30.33 -7.99 -20.70
N ASP A 187 29.45 -7.42 -21.51
CA ASP A 187 29.80 -6.42 -22.50
C ASP A 187 29.92 -5.03 -21.85
N SER A 188 31.12 -4.47 -21.82
CA SER A 188 31.38 -3.18 -21.18
C SER A 188 30.65 -2.00 -21.87
N ALA A 189 30.27 -2.12 -23.15
CA ALA A 189 29.45 -1.12 -23.84
C ALA A 189 27.98 -1.13 -23.39
N LYS A 190 27.55 -2.17 -22.67
CA LYS A 190 26.21 -2.36 -22.15
C LYS A 190 26.09 -2.08 -20.63
N MET A 191 27.02 -1.27 -20.09
CA MET A 191 27.01 -0.78 -18.72
C MET A 191 27.02 0.72 -18.69
N HIS A 192 26.04 1.33 -18.00
CA HIS A 192 25.95 2.77 -17.81
C HIS A 192 26.26 3.17 -16.37
N VAL A 193 27.14 4.17 -16.21
CA VAL A 193 27.41 4.82 -14.92
C VAL A 193 26.49 6.02 -14.78
N LEU A 194 25.60 6.02 -13.81
CA LEU A 194 24.56 7.04 -13.63
C LEU A 194 25.15 8.45 -13.37
N ASP A 195 26.19 8.54 -12.54
CA ASP A 195 26.91 9.77 -12.13
C ASP A 195 26.00 10.94 -11.76
N HIS A 196 24.90 10.64 -11.03
CA HIS A 196 23.91 11.63 -10.62
C HIS A 196 24.49 12.62 -9.62
N LYS A 197 24.26 13.92 -9.87
CA LYS A 197 24.53 15.03 -8.95
C LYS A 197 23.35 15.99 -8.99
N GLY A 198 22.52 15.96 -7.96
CA GLY A 198 21.33 16.79 -7.84
C GLY A 198 21.34 17.68 -6.61
N GLU A 199 20.19 18.23 -6.29
CA GLU A 199 19.99 19.11 -5.13
C GLU A 199 20.12 18.36 -3.80
N HIS A 200 19.61 17.14 -3.72
CA HIS A 200 19.53 16.35 -2.48
C HIS A 200 20.46 15.15 -2.47
N LEU A 201 20.87 14.65 -3.64
CA LEU A 201 21.52 13.36 -3.79
C LEU A 201 22.72 13.42 -4.72
N SER A 202 23.72 12.61 -4.40
CA SER A 202 24.88 12.39 -5.27
C SER A 202 25.21 10.91 -5.29
N VAL A 203 25.03 10.25 -6.43
CA VAL A 203 25.18 8.78 -6.56
C VAL A 203 25.86 8.45 -7.89
N ARG A 204 27.03 7.83 -7.81
CA ARG A 204 27.78 7.49 -8.99
C ARG A 204 27.18 6.31 -9.78
N GLY A 205 26.83 5.22 -9.11
CA GLY A 205 26.53 3.96 -9.80
C GLY A 205 27.79 3.32 -10.42
N PRO A 206 27.68 2.33 -11.34
CA PRO A 206 26.44 1.63 -11.68
C PRO A 206 25.89 0.81 -10.52
N LEU A 207 24.66 0.32 -10.64
CA LEU A 207 24.12 -0.67 -9.70
C LEU A 207 24.87 -2.00 -9.87
N ASN A 208 25.25 -2.63 -8.78
CA ASN A 208 25.93 -3.95 -8.78
C ASN A 208 24.95 -5.16 -8.78
N VAL A 209 23.74 -4.96 -9.29
CA VAL A 209 22.74 -5.99 -9.57
C VAL A 209 22.30 -5.81 -11.02
N ALA A 210 22.08 -6.88 -11.74
CA ALA A 210 21.56 -6.85 -13.11
C ALA A 210 20.20 -6.11 -13.16
N ARG A 211 19.82 -5.62 -14.35
CA ARG A 211 18.52 -4.98 -14.56
C ARG A 211 17.41 -5.88 -14.05
N PRO A 212 16.43 -5.36 -13.29
CA PRO A 212 15.30 -6.16 -12.81
C PRO A 212 14.55 -6.85 -13.95
N ILE A 213 13.99 -8.04 -13.68
CA ILE A 213 13.33 -8.90 -14.69
C ILE A 213 12.20 -8.15 -15.39
N GLN A 214 11.38 -7.41 -14.63
CA GLN A 214 10.27 -6.62 -15.20
C GLN A 214 10.69 -5.21 -15.65
N GLY A 215 11.98 -4.96 -15.85
CA GLY A 215 12.56 -3.64 -16.15
C GLY A 215 12.77 -2.84 -14.88
N TRP A 216 11.70 -2.44 -14.24
CA TRP A 216 11.67 -1.83 -12.90
C TRP A 216 10.66 -2.54 -12.02
N PRO A 217 10.93 -2.74 -10.72
CA PRO A 217 9.88 -3.03 -9.75
C PRO A 217 8.69 -2.08 -9.90
N VAL A 218 7.47 -2.58 -9.76
CA VAL A 218 6.26 -1.74 -9.95
C VAL A 218 6.26 -0.60 -8.93
N ILE A 219 6.06 0.63 -9.41
CA ILE A 219 6.06 1.83 -8.58
C ILE A 219 4.67 2.04 -7.98
N VAL A 220 4.59 1.97 -6.66
CA VAL A 220 3.35 2.13 -5.90
C VAL A 220 3.44 3.39 -5.04
N GLN A 221 2.36 4.10 -4.85
CA GLN A 221 2.27 5.26 -3.95
C GLN A 221 0.96 5.27 -3.18
N ALA A 222 0.95 6.00 -2.06
CA ALA A 222 -0.22 6.19 -1.19
C ALA A 222 -0.50 7.66 -0.88
N GLY A 223 0.00 8.59 -1.69
CA GLY A 223 -0.11 10.03 -1.47
C GLY A 223 -1.43 10.61 -1.96
N ALA A 224 -2.31 11.05 -1.05
CA ALA A 224 -3.58 11.70 -1.39
C ALA A 224 -3.56 13.24 -1.30
N SER A 225 -2.46 13.85 -0.82
CA SER A 225 -2.26 15.31 -0.83
C SER A 225 -2.04 15.82 -2.26
N GLU A 226 -2.14 17.14 -2.47
CA GLU A 226 -1.88 17.78 -3.77
C GLU A 226 -0.51 17.35 -4.36
N ALA A 227 0.56 17.51 -3.56
CA ALA A 227 1.90 17.09 -3.95
C ALA A 227 1.99 15.57 -4.17
N GLY A 228 1.29 14.78 -3.35
CA GLY A 228 1.24 13.32 -3.50
C GLY A 228 0.56 12.86 -4.78
N ARG A 229 -0.58 13.46 -5.15
CA ARG A 229 -1.29 13.16 -6.40
C ARG A 229 -0.46 13.57 -7.63
N GLN A 230 0.24 14.72 -7.53
CA GLN A 230 1.11 15.18 -8.61
C GLN A 230 2.29 14.21 -8.82
N LEU A 231 3.00 13.84 -7.76
CA LEU A 231 4.10 12.88 -7.82
C LEU A 231 3.60 11.51 -8.34
N ALA A 232 2.41 11.06 -7.91
CA ALA A 232 1.82 9.82 -8.40
C ALA A 232 1.48 9.88 -9.90
N ALA A 233 0.89 10.98 -10.37
CA ALA A 233 0.60 11.17 -11.79
C ALA A 233 1.87 11.16 -12.65
N GLU A 234 3.00 11.61 -12.11
CA GLU A 234 4.30 11.60 -12.79
C GLU A 234 4.96 10.23 -12.81
N THR A 235 4.87 9.47 -11.72
CA THR A 235 5.78 8.34 -11.46
C THR A 235 5.08 7.02 -11.12
N ALA A 236 3.90 7.03 -10.51
CA ALA A 236 3.26 5.82 -10.01
C ALA A 236 2.60 4.98 -11.11
N GLU A 237 2.52 3.68 -10.84
CA GLU A 237 1.85 2.68 -11.66
C GLU A 237 0.69 2.02 -10.90
N VAL A 238 0.73 2.11 -9.57
CA VAL A 238 -0.38 1.80 -8.66
C VAL A 238 -0.49 2.92 -7.64
N ILE A 239 -1.68 3.39 -7.36
CA ILE A 239 -1.92 4.32 -6.26
C ILE A 239 -2.97 3.76 -5.30
N PHE A 240 -2.60 3.71 -4.03
CA PHE A 240 -3.48 3.43 -2.91
C PHE A 240 -4.05 4.74 -2.36
N ASN A 241 -5.37 4.80 -2.20
CA ASN A 241 -6.05 5.90 -1.53
C ASN A 241 -7.12 5.36 -0.56
N SER A 242 -7.73 6.22 0.23
CA SER A 242 -8.71 5.81 1.24
C SER A 242 -9.97 6.68 1.16
N PRO A 243 -10.72 6.69 0.05
CA PRO A 243 -12.04 7.29 0.02
C PRO A 243 -12.98 6.51 0.95
N ASN A 244 -14.05 7.15 1.45
CA ASN A 244 -15.05 6.48 2.26
C ASN A 244 -16.41 6.34 1.54
N ASN A 245 -16.52 6.84 0.31
CA ASN A 245 -17.69 6.72 -0.55
C ASN A 245 -17.30 6.82 -2.03
N LEU A 246 -18.19 6.38 -2.89
CA LEU A 246 -17.99 6.34 -4.34
C LEU A 246 -17.71 7.71 -4.96
N THR A 247 -18.44 8.75 -4.55
CA THR A 247 -18.25 10.10 -5.09
C THR A 247 -16.85 10.65 -4.86
N ASP A 248 -16.28 10.43 -3.68
CA ASP A 248 -14.90 10.81 -3.38
C ASP A 248 -13.89 9.95 -4.15
N GLY A 249 -14.20 8.65 -4.35
CA GLY A 249 -13.44 7.76 -5.21
C GLY A 249 -13.37 8.26 -6.65
N GLN A 250 -14.53 8.57 -7.24
CA GLN A 250 -14.64 9.10 -8.61
C GLN A 250 -13.89 10.43 -8.78
N ARG A 251 -14.01 11.33 -7.81
CA ARG A 251 -13.30 12.62 -7.84
C ARG A 251 -11.78 12.42 -7.82
N PHE A 252 -11.30 11.54 -6.95
CA PHE A 252 -9.87 11.21 -6.89
C PHE A 252 -9.39 10.55 -8.19
N TYR A 253 -10.14 9.59 -8.70
CA TYR A 253 -9.84 8.88 -9.96
C TYR A 253 -9.73 9.87 -11.12
N ALA A 254 -10.73 10.72 -11.29
CA ALA A 254 -10.74 11.72 -12.35
C ALA A 254 -9.57 12.72 -12.25
N ASP A 255 -9.26 13.19 -11.03
CA ASP A 255 -8.13 14.11 -10.81
C ASP A 255 -6.78 13.48 -11.20
N VAL A 256 -6.47 12.29 -10.69
CA VAL A 256 -5.19 11.61 -10.97
C VAL A 256 -5.08 11.25 -12.46
N LYS A 257 -6.13 10.69 -13.06
CA LYS A 257 -6.12 10.34 -14.50
C LYS A 257 -6.06 11.59 -15.39
N GLY A 258 -6.66 12.71 -14.97
CA GLY A 258 -6.56 14.01 -15.66
C GLY A 258 -5.14 14.58 -15.64
N ARG A 259 -4.44 14.49 -14.50
CA ARG A 259 -3.03 14.88 -14.38
C ARG A 259 -2.12 14.05 -15.28
N MET A 260 -2.35 12.73 -15.34
CA MET A 260 -1.60 11.84 -16.25
C MET A 260 -1.76 12.25 -17.71
N ALA A 261 -2.99 12.56 -18.13
CA ALA A 261 -3.26 13.04 -19.50
C ALA A 261 -2.50 14.34 -19.80
N ALA A 262 -2.49 15.29 -18.86
CA ALA A 262 -1.73 16.54 -18.99
C ALA A 262 -0.20 16.33 -19.11
N LEU A 263 0.31 15.22 -18.54
CA LEU A 263 1.71 14.81 -18.63
C LEU A 263 2.01 13.91 -19.84
N GLY A 264 1.04 13.66 -20.71
CA GLY A 264 1.17 12.75 -21.85
C GLY A 264 1.29 11.27 -21.50
N ARG A 265 0.95 10.88 -20.25
CA ARG A 265 0.94 9.48 -19.81
C ARG A 265 -0.41 8.82 -20.11
N SER A 266 -0.38 7.58 -20.59
CA SER A 266 -1.61 6.78 -20.75
C SER A 266 -2.28 6.56 -19.39
N ARG A 267 -3.60 6.78 -19.33
CA ARG A 267 -4.41 6.54 -18.13
C ARG A 267 -4.34 5.09 -17.64
N ASP A 268 -4.05 4.14 -18.54
CA ASP A 268 -3.98 2.71 -18.23
C ASP A 268 -2.66 2.32 -17.54
N HIS A 269 -1.65 3.19 -17.58
CA HIS A 269 -0.36 2.97 -16.94
C HIS A 269 -0.35 3.29 -15.43
N LEU A 270 -1.51 3.56 -14.84
CA LEU A 270 -1.68 3.68 -13.39
C LEU A 270 -2.99 3.03 -12.97
N LYS A 271 -2.95 2.17 -11.97
CA LYS A 271 -4.13 1.54 -11.36
C LYS A 271 -4.46 2.24 -10.04
N VAL A 272 -5.69 2.71 -9.91
CA VAL A 272 -6.21 3.32 -8.68
C VAL A 272 -6.89 2.23 -7.86
N LEU A 273 -6.30 1.88 -6.70
CA LEU A 273 -6.76 0.81 -5.82
C LEU A 273 -7.14 1.39 -4.44
N PRO A 274 -8.38 1.88 -4.25
CA PRO A 274 -8.82 2.31 -2.92
C PRO A 274 -8.77 1.17 -1.91
N GLY A 275 -8.45 1.51 -0.65
CA GLY A 275 -8.54 0.59 0.46
C GLY A 275 -9.99 0.27 0.77
N ALA A 276 -10.34 -1.02 0.81
CA ALA A 276 -11.66 -1.50 1.16
C ALA A 276 -11.59 -2.46 2.35
N PHE A 277 -12.22 -2.10 3.46
CA PHE A 277 -12.37 -2.96 4.64
C PHE A 277 -13.59 -3.85 4.45
N VAL A 278 -13.37 -5.17 4.30
CA VAL A 278 -14.42 -6.09 3.83
C VAL A 278 -14.82 -7.07 4.91
N VAL A 279 -16.10 -7.07 5.31
CA VAL A 279 -16.67 -8.01 6.28
C VAL A 279 -17.74 -8.85 5.61
N VAL A 280 -17.53 -10.17 5.53
CA VAL A 280 -18.40 -11.12 4.82
C VAL A 280 -19.27 -11.90 5.80
N GLY A 281 -20.55 -12.02 5.51
CA GLY A 281 -21.50 -12.88 6.22
C GLY A 281 -22.41 -13.65 5.26
N ASP A 282 -23.16 -14.66 5.74
CA ASP A 282 -24.21 -15.33 4.97
C ASP A 282 -25.40 -14.41 4.74
N THR A 283 -25.60 -13.49 5.67
CA THR A 283 -26.57 -12.41 5.59
C THR A 283 -25.90 -11.07 5.94
N VAL A 284 -26.53 -9.97 5.52
CA VAL A 284 -26.09 -8.62 5.92
C VAL A 284 -26.10 -8.44 7.44
N ALA A 285 -27.09 -9.06 8.11
CA ALA A 285 -27.19 -9.02 9.57
C ALA A 285 -26.01 -9.72 10.24
N GLU A 286 -25.60 -10.89 9.74
CA GLU A 286 -24.42 -11.59 10.25
C GLU A 286 -23.13 -10.80 10.02
N ALA A 287 -22.90 -10.26 8.81
CA ALA A 287 -21.73 -9.43 8.52
C ALA A 287 -21.65 -8.22 9.48
N ARG A 288 -22.77 -7.57 9.74
CA ARG A 288 -22.87 -6.47 10.71
C ARG A 288 -22.60 -6.93 12.14
N ALA A 289 -23.10 -8.12 12.54
CA ALA A 289 -22.82 -8.69 13.85
C ALA A 289 -21.31 -8.97 14.04
N LYS A 290 -20.63 -9.52 13.02
CA LYS A 290 -19.17 -9.70 13.03
C LYS A 290 -18.44 -8.36 13.24
N LYS A 291 -18.86 -7.30 12.51
CA LYS A 291 -18.29 -5.95 12.66
C LYS A 291 -18.55 -5.38 14.05
N THR A 292 -19.77 -5.50 14.56
CA THR A 292 -20.14 -5.03 15.90
C THR A 292 -19.31 -5.72 16.99
N LEU A 293 -19.14 -7.06 16.89
CA LEU A 293 -18.27 -7.79 17.81
C LEU A 293 -16.84 -7.27 17.75
N LEU A 294 -16.30 -7.10 16.55
CA LEU A 294 -14.93 -6.62 16.35
C LEU A 294 -14.74 -5.21 16.94
N ASP A 295 -15.68 -4.30 16.69
CA ASP A 295 -15.65 -2.92 17.21
C ASP A 295 -15.75 -2.88 18.74
N SER A 296 -16.57 -3.79 19.33
CA SER A 296 -16.71 -3.88 20.79
C SER A 296 -15.42 -4.28 21.50
N LEU A 297 -14.45 -4.86 20.77
CA LEU A 297 -13.13 -5.20 21.29
C LEU A 297 -12.17 -4.02 21.30
N VAL A 298 -12.49 -2.89 20.65
CA VAL A 298 -11.63 -1.69 20.63
C VAL A 298 -11.65 -1.04 22.01
N HIS A 299 -10.48 -0.89 22.63
CA HIS A 299 -10.37 -0.14 23.86
C HIS A 299 -10.53 1.36 23.58
N PRO A 300 -11.30 2.13 24.36
CA PRO A 300 -11.48 3.57 24.15
C PRO A 300 -10.17 4.35 23.95
N ASP A 301 -9.16 4.11 24.81
CA ASP A 301 -7.84 4.75 24.70
C ASP A 301 -7.20 4.52 23.33
N SER A 302 -7.34 3.31 22.76
CA SER A 302 -6.78 2.97 21.45
C SER A 302 -7.51 3.71 20.32
N GLY A 303 -8.83 3.86 20.40
CA GLY A 303 -9.62 4.62 19.44
C GLY A 303 -9.22 6.11 19.45
N ILE A 304 -9.16 6.72 20.61
CA ILE A 304 -8.76 8.12 20.80
C ILE A 304 -7.32 8.36 20.32
N ALA A 305 -6.39 7.47 20.66
CA ALA A 305 -5.01 7.58 20.20
C ALA A 305 -4.90 7.45 18.67
N SER A 306 -5.65 6.52 18.06
CA SER A 306 -5.71 6.36 16.61
C SER A 306 -6.26 7.62 15.93
N LEU A 307 -7.31 8.20 16.50
CA LEU A 307 -7.89 9.47 16.03
C LEU A 307 -6.87 10.61 16.14
N SER A 308 -6.17 10.73 17.28
CA SER A 308 -5.12 11.74 17.49
C SER A 308 -4.01 11.63 16.43
N VAL A 309 -3.56 10.42 16.11
CA VAL A 309 -2.55 10.18 15.06
C VAL A 309 -3.06 10.62 13.69
N GLN A 310 -4.29 10.29 13.33
CA GLN A 310 -4.87 10.65 12.04
C GLN A 310 -5.14 12.14 11.88
N LEU A 311 -5.53 12.80 12.96
CA LEU A 311 -5.73 14.26 12.99
C LEU A 311 -4.41 15.04 13.10
N GLY A 312 -3.32 14.36 13.53
CA GLY A 312 -2.04 15.00 13.84
C GLY A 312 -2.12 15.95 15.04
N HIS A 313 -3.09 15.73 15.93
CA HIS A 313 -3.36 16.54 17.13
C HIS A 313 -3.92 15.65 18.23
N ASP A 314 -3.47 15.90 19.48
CA ASP A 314 -3.97 15.14 20.63
C ASP A 314 -5.40 15.55 20.97
N VAL A 315 -6.31 14.60 20.92
CA VAL A 315 -7.74 14.78 21.23
C VAL A 315 -8.15 14.07 22.53
N SER A 316 -7.21 13.59 23.32
CA SER A 316 -7.49 12.84 24.56
C SER A 316 -8.19 13.68 25.64
N GLY A 317 -8.04 15.01 25.59
CA GLY A 317 -8.68 15.95 26.52
C GLY A 317 -10.04 16.50 26.06
N LEU A 318 -10.56 16.07 24.90
CA LEU A 318 -11.84 16.55 24.37
C LEU A 318 -13.02 15.87 25.05
N ASP A 319 -14.18 16.55 25.03
CA ASP A 319 -15.46 15.93 25.39
C ASP A 319 -15.79 14.84 24.35
N LEU A 320 -15.78 13.59 24.79
CA LEU A 320 -16.00 12.44 23.91
C LEU A 320 -17.43 12.39 23.34
N ASP A 321 -18.40 12.94 24.01
CA ASP A 321 -19.80 12.95 23.61
C ASP A 321 -20.22 14.26 22.92
N GLY A 322 -19.28 15.20 22.84
CA GLY A 322 -19.40 16.43 22.07
C GLY A 322 -18.97 16.31 20.61
N PRO A 323 -19.24 17.33 19.79
CA PRO A 323 -18.76 17.39 18.41
C PRO A 323 -17.25 17.62 18.35
N LEU A 324 -16.62 17.23 17.23
CA LEU A 324 -15.20 17.54 16.99
C LEU A 324 -15.00 19.06 16.88
N PRO A 325 -14.19 19.69 17.75
CA PRO A 325 -13.88 21.12 17.65
C PRO A 325 -12.98 21.40 16.44
N GLU A 326 -12.67 22.67 16.20
CA GLU A 326 -11.67 23.05 15.21
C GLU A 326 -10.29 22.49 15.60
N ILE A 327 -9.67 21.73 14.69
CA ILE A 327 -8.38 21.08 14.91
C ILE A 327 -7.29 21.87 14.19
N PRO A 328 -6.21 22.29 14.88
CA PRO A 328 -5.08 23.00 14.27
C PRO A 328 -4.41 22.21 13.14
N GLU A 329 -3.77 22.93 12.22
CA GLU A 329 -2.91 22.29 11.22
C GLU A 329 -1.64 21.74 11.86
N SER A 330 -1.13 20.63 11.25
CA SER A 330 0.10 19.99 11.68
C SER A 330 0.92 19.52 10.48
N ASN A 331 2.17 19.11 10.71
CA ASN A 331 3.04 18.52 9.69
C ASN A 331 2.73 17.03 9.42
N ALA A 332 1.64 16.50 9.99
CA ALA A 332 1.14 15.15 9.76
C ALA A 332 0.37 15.04 8.42
N SER A 333 -0.40 13.97 8.23
CA SER A 333 -1.17 13.74 7.01
C SER A 333 -2.31 14.76 6.85
N LYS A 334 -2.11 15.78 6.02
CA LYS A 334 -3.13 16.82 5.75
C LYS A 334 -4.41 16.23 5.15
N SER A 335 -4.30 15.24 4.27
CA SER A 335 -5.45 14.58 3.62
C SER A 335 -6.27 13.76 4.61
N SER A 336 -5.64 13.00 5.51
CA SER A 336 -6.35 12.23 6.55
C SER A 336 -7.12 13.15 7.49
N ARG A 337 -6.47 14.21 7.99
CA ARG A 337 -7.12 15.22 8.85
C ARG A 337 -8.33 15.83 8.17
N GLN A 338 -8.18 16.37 6.95
CA GLN A 338 -9.26 17.03 6.24
C GLN A 338 -10.46 16.11 6.00
N LYS A 339 -10.20 14.86 5.63
CA LYS A 339 -11.24 13.84 5.45
C LYS A 339 -12.04 13.61 6.73
N LEU A 340 -11.37 13.39 7.86
CA LEU A 340 -12.03 13.09 9.13
C LEU A 340 -12.81 14.29 9.67
N VAL A 341 -12.27 15.50 9.56
CA VAL A 341 -12.97 16.74 9.94
C VAL A 341 -14.24 16.93 9.10
N THR A 342 -14.12 16.80 7.76
CA THR A 342 -15.27 16.92 6.86
C THR A 342 -16.36 15.89 7.17
N MET A 343 -15.96 14.63 7.41
CA MET A 343 -16.89 13.54 7.74
C MET A 343 -17.59 13.80 9.08
N ALA A 344 -16.84 14.18 10.12
CA ALA A 344 -17.41 14.45 11.43
C ALA A 344 -18.45 15.58 11.39
N GLN A 345 -18.19 16.63 10.62
CA GLN A 345 -19.12 17.76 10.41
C GLN A 345 -20.36 17.35 9.61
N ARG A 346 -20.16 16.64 8.48
CA ARG A 346 -21.27 16.21 7.61
C ARG A 346 -22.24 15.27 8.32
N ASP A 347 -21.69 14.30 9.08
CA ASP A 347 -22.45 13.21 9.69
C ASP A 347 -22.79 13.47 11.16
N HIS A 348 -22.50 14.69 11.65
CA HIS A 348 -22.73 15.13 13.03
C HIS A 348 -22.18 14.16 14.08
N MET A 349 -20.98 13.61 13.83
CA MET A 349 -20.36 12.60 14.70
C MET A 349 -19.79 13.23 15.97
N THR A 350 -19.98 12.54 17.10
CA THR A 350 -19.23 12.85 18.33
C THR A 350 -17.77 12.41 18.20
N VAL A 351 -16.89 12.95 19.04
CA VAL A 351 -15.47 12.52 19.14
C VAL A 351 -15.38 11.02 19.39
N ARG A 352 -16.25 10.47 20.25
CA ARG A 352 -16.32 9.02 20.51
C ARG A 352 -16.64 8.20 19.27
N GLN A 353 -17.67 8.59 18.52
CA GLN A 353 -18.07 7.89 17.29
C GLN A 353 -16.96 7.95 16.24
N LEU A 354 -16.32 9.10 16.09
CA LEU A 354 -15.21 9.27 15.16
C LEU A 354 -13.99 8.42 15.58
N ALA A 355 -13.68 8.35 16.87
CA ALA A 355 -12.61 7.53 17.40
C ALA A 355 -12.87 6.02 17.20
N GLN A 356 -14.11 5.58 17.39
CA GLN A 356 -14.51 4.18 17.11
C GLN A 356 -14.38 3.86 15.62
N TYR A 357 -14.85 4.74 14.74
CA TYR A 357 -14.73 4.57 13.30
C TYR A 357 -13.25 4.48 12.85
N VAL A 358 -12.41 5.38 13.33
CA VAL A 358 -10.98 5.37 13.01
C VAL A 358 -10.28 4.13 13.59
N GLY A 359 -10.60 3.75 14.82
CA GLY A 359 -10.07 2.55 15.47
C GLY A 359 -10.50 1.26 14.75
N GLY A 360 -11.65 1.26 14.08
CA GLY A 360 -12.21 0.11 13.38
C GLY A 360 -11.66 -0.12 11.98
N SER A 361 -11.64 0.92 11.13
CA SER A 361 -11.31 0.76 9.71
C SER A 361 -10.30 1.79 9.17
N PHE A 362 -9.67 2.56 10.03
CA PHE A 362 -8.82 3.71 9.65
C PHE A 362 -9.56 4.73 8.77
N GLY A 363 -10.89 4.75 8.83
CA GLY A 363 -11.70 5.63 8.02
C GLY A 363 -11.70 5.26 6.52
N ALA A 364 -11.44 4.02 6.17
CA ALA A 364 -11.54 3.53 4.80
C ALA A 364 -12.98 3.21 4.38
N LEU A 365 -13.19 2.88 3.12
CA LEU A 365 -14.42 2.31 2.62
C LEU A 365 -14.72 0.99 3.36
N GLU A 366 -15.92 0.82 3.86
CA GLU A 366 -16.39 -0.41 4.49
C GLU A 366 -17.40 -1.13 3.58
N LEU A 367 -17.07 -2.36 3.16
CA LEU A 367 -17.94 -3.26 2.42
C LEU A 367 -18.42 -4.35 3.37
N ILE A 368 -19.65 -4.24 3.88
CA ILE A 368 -20.19 -5.14 4.92
C ILE A 368 -21.45 -5.81 4.39
N GLY A 369 -21.36 -7.11 4.05
CA GLY A 369 -22.51 -7.76 3.44
C GLY A 369 -22.27 -9.22 3.08
N THR A 370 -23.11 -9.70 2.17
CA THR A 370 -22.97 -11.02 1.55
C THR A 370 -21.98 -10.97 0.39
N PRO A 371 -21.44 -12.10 -0.09
CA PRO A 371 -20.60 -12.12 -1.28
C PRO A 371 -21.23 -11.41 -2.49
N VAL A 372 -22.55 -11.54 -2.65
CA VAL A 372 -23.30 -10.92 -3.76
C VAL A 372 -23.31 -9.40 -3.62
N THR A 373 -23.70 -8.86 -2.46
CA THR A 373 -23.81 -7.41 -2.24
C THR A 373 -22.44 -6.73 -2.29
N ILE A 374 -21.39 -7.39 -1.78
CA ILE A 374 -20.01 -6.90 -1.85
C ILE A 374 -19.56 -6.85 -3.32
N ALA A 375 -19.82 -7.91 -4.09
CA ALA A 375 -19.44 -7.94 -5.50
C ALA A 375 -20.21 -6.89 -6.33
N GLU A 376 -21.48 -6.62 -6.02
CA GLU A 376 -22.28 -5.55 -6.65
C GLU A 376 -21.68 -4.17 -6.39
N GLU A 377 -21.30 -3.88 -5.16
CA GLU A 377 -20.68 -2.60 -4.83
C GLU A 377 -19.29 -2.46 -5.48
N MET A 378 -18.48 -3.51 -5.48
CA MET A 378 -17.18 -3.50 -6.19
C MET A 378 -17.34 -3.32 -7.71
N GLU A 379 -18.38 -3.88 -8.30
CA GLU A 379 -18.75 -3.71 -9.70
C GLU A 379 -19.13 -2.27 -10.02
N GLU A 380 -20.00 -1.66 -9.20
CA GLU A 380 -20.39 -0.25 -9.34
C GLU A 380 -19.18 0.68 -9.32
N TRP A 381 -18.26 0.48 -8.39
CA TRP A 381 -17.03 1.28 -8.31
C TRP A 381 -16.17 1.14 -9.58
N LEU A 382 -16.05 -0.05 -10.13
CA LEU A 382 -15.29 -0.28 -11.36
C LEU A 382 -15.96 0.38 -12.56
N GLU A 383 -17.27 0.18 -12.73
CA GLU A 383 -18.01 0.64 -13.91
C GLU A 383 -18.15 2.15 -13.97
N THR A 384 -18.27 2.80 -12.82
CA THR A 384 -18.46 4.24 -12.71
C THR A 384 -17.17 5.04 -12.54
N GLU A 385 -16.02 4.41 -12.82
CA GLU A 385 -14.70 5.03 -12.70
C GLU A 385 -14.36 5.54 -11.28
N GLY A 386 -14.80 4.82 -10.26
CA GLY A 386 -14.37 5.03 -8.87
C GLY A 386 -13.00 4.40 -8.57
N CYS A 387 -12.64 3.35 -9.34
CA CYS A 387 -11.39 2.59 -9.15
C CYS A 387 -11.00 1.77 -10.38
N ASP A 388 -9.80 1.16 -10.35
CA ASP A 388 -9.37 0.07 -11.24
C ASP A 388 -9.36 -1.28 -10.48
N GLY A 389 -9.71 -1.29 -9.21
CA GLY A 389 -9.71 -2.44 -8.32
C GLY A 389 -9.62 -2.00 -6.86
N PHE A 390 -9.25 -2.88 -5.96
CA PHE A 390 -9.21 -2.57 -4.53
C PHE A 390 -7.95 -3.10 -3.86
N ASN A 391 -7.49 -2.38 -2.86
CA ASN A 391 -6.52 -2.89 -1.89
C ASN A 391 -7.31 -3.39 -0.68
N VAL A 392 -7.59 -4.70 -0.65
CA VAL A 392 -8.50 -5.32 0.31
C VAL A 392 -7.86 -5.36 1.69
N MET A 393 -8.62 -4.93 2.69
CA MET A 393 -8.25 -4.95 4.10
C MET A 393 -9.17 -5.92 4.83
N PHE A 394 -8.60 -6.99 5.36
CA PHE A 394 -9.37 -8.01 6.05
C PHE A 394 -9.64 -7.60 7.50
N PRO A 395 -10.84 -7.87 8.03
CA PRO A 395 -11.24 -7.41 9.36
C PRO A 395 -10.46 -8.11 10.48
N TYR A 396 -10.15 -9.38 10.29
CA TYR A 396 -9.34 -10.23 11.18
C TYR A 396 -8.74 -11.38 10.37
N LEU A 397 -7.69 -11.99 10.88
CA LEU A 397 -6.93 -13.03 10.17
C LEU A 397 -6.83 -14.30 11.01
N PRO A 398 -6.91 -15.51 10.39
CA PRO A 398 -7.04 -15.75 8.95
C PRO A 398 -8.48 -15.67 8.42
N GLY A 399 -9.50 -15.85 9.25
CA GLY A 399 -10.88 -16.08 8.85
C GLY A 399 -11.49 -15.02 7.92
N GLY A 400 -11.18 -13.73 8.12
CA GLY A 400 -11.68 -12.68 7.23
C GLY A 400 -11.09 -12.74 5.82
N LEU A 401 -9.83 -13.19 5.69
CA LEU A 401 -9.21 -13.48 4.39
C LEU A 401 -9.85 -14.71 3.74
N ASP A 402 -10.02 -15.79 4.49
CA ASP A 402 -10.63 -17.02 3.98
C ASP A 402 -12.06 -16.76 3.51
N ASP A 403 -12.87 -16.03 4.29
CA ASP A 403 -14.21 -15.61 3.88
C ASP A 403 -14.20 -14.85 2.53
N PHE A 404 -13.26 -13.93 2.32
CA PHE A 404 -13.17 -13.19 1.07
C PHE A 404 -12.75 -14.09 -0.11
N VAL A 405 -11.71 -14.88 0.07
CA VAL A 405 -11.13 -15.72 -0.99
C VAL A 405 -12.09 -16.85 -1.39
N ASP A 406 -12.76 -17.46 -0.43
CA ASP A 406 -13.59 -18.64 -0.68
C ASP A 406 -15.03 -18.28 -1.09
N ARG A 407 -15.47 -17.03 -0.85
CA ARG A 407 -16.87 -16.64 -1.05
C ARG A 407 -17.04 -15.41 -1.97
N VAL A 408 -16.24 -14.36 -1.81
CA VAL A 408 -16.33 -13.14 -2.65
C VAL A 408 -15.62 -13.33 -3.98
N VAL A 409 -14.40 -13.88 -3.97
CA VAL A 409 -13.64 -14.12 -5.21
C VAL A 409 -14.41 -14.97 -6.21
N PRO A 410 -15.05 -16.12 -5.86
CA PRO A 410 -15.85 -16.89 -6.79
C PRO A 410 -17.03 -16.10 -7.38
N GLU A 411 -17.67 -15.21 -6.60
CA GLU A 411 -18.76 -14.36 -7.11
C GLU A 411 -18.24 -13.30 -8.08
N LEU A 412 -17.10 -12.68 -7.81
CA LEU A 412 -16.43 -11.77 -8.75
C LEU A 412 -16.06 -12.49 -10.06
N GLN A 413 -15.57 -13.72 -9.97
CA GLN A 413 -15.22 -14.55 -11.12
C GLN A 413 -16.47 -15.01 -11.91
N ARG A 414 -17.57 -15.31 -11.24
CA ARG A 414 -18.85 -15.64 -11.86
C ARG A 414 -19.40 -14.46 -12.68
N ARG A 415 -19.19 -13.24 -12.20
CA ARG A 415 -19.57 -11.99 -12.88
C ARG A 415 -18.56 -11.55 -13.95
N GLU A 416 -17.47 -12.29 -14.17
CA GLU A 416 -16.37 -11.94 -15.06
C GLU A 416 -15.65 -10.64 -14.67
N LEU A 417 -15.83 -10.20 -13.41
CA LEU A 417 -15.19 -9.00 -12.84
C LEU A 417 -13.73 -9.23 -12.45
N PHE A 418 -13.35 -10.47 -12.22
CA PHE A 418 -12.02 -10.82 -11.75
C PHE A 418 -11.48 -12.07 -12.47
N ARG A 419 -10.17 -12.16 -12.58
CA ARG A 419 -9.46 -13.26 -13.24
C ARG A 419 -9.73 -14.61 -12.60
N ARG A 420 -9.74 -15.67 -13.41
CA ARG A 420 -9.77 -17.07 -12.97
C ARG A 420 -8.36 -17.64 -12.82
N GLU A 421 -7.44 -17.20 -13.68
CA GLU A 421 -6.02 -17.60 -13.67
C GLU A 421 -5.12 -16.39 -13.85
N TYR A 422 -3.87 -16.51 -13.43
CA TYR A 422 -2.86 -15.48 -13.73
C TYR A 422 -2.53 -15.51 -15.22
N GLU A 423 -2.49 -14.35 -15.84
CA GLU A 423 -2.28 -14.20 -17.28
C GLU A 423 -0.79 -13.96 -17.60
N GLY A 424 -0.04 -13.42 -16.67
CA GLY A 424 1.36 -13.06 -16.78
C GLY A 424 2.26 -13.77 -15.77
N ALA A 425 3.56 -13.74 -16.04
CA ALA A 425 4.59 -14.27 -15.15
C ALA A 425 5.04 -13.23 -14.10
N THR A 426 4.94 -11.95 -14.43
CA THR A 426 5.40 -10.85 -13.58
C THR A 426 4.24 -10.08 -12.97
N LEU A 427 4.50 -9.32 -11.89
CA LEU A 427 3.50 -8.43 -11.30
C LEU A 427 3.00 -7.39 -12.33
N ARG A 428 3.93 -6.85 -13.11
CA ARG A 428 3.65 -5.84 -14.15
C ARG A 428 2.66 -6.37 -15.21
N GLU A 429 2.93 -7.56 -15.73
CA GLU A 429 2.04 -8.22 -16.71
C GLU A 429 0.66 -8.48 -16.11
N ASN A 430 0.59 -9.00 -14.89
CA ASN A 430 -0.68 -9.26 -14.19
C ASN A 430 -1.49 -7.98 -13.91
N LEU A 431 -0.83 -6.83 -13.76
CA LEU A 431 -1.49 -5.52 -13.65
C LEU A 431 -1.84 -4.90 -15.01
N GLY A 432 -1.40 -5.49 -16.12
CA GLY A 432 -1.56 -4.92 -17.46
C GLY A 432 -0.76 -3.63 -17.65
N LEU A 433 0.45 -3.58 -17.09
CA LEU A 433 1.37 -2.46 -17.20
C LEU A 433 2.47 -2.76 -18.23
N PRO A 434 2.92 -1.77 -19.03
CA PRO A 434 4.02 -1.98 -19.96
C PRO A 434 5.34 -2.17 -19.22
N ARG A 435 6.24 -2.97 -19.78
CA ARG A 435 7.63 -3.03 -19.30
C ARG A 435 8.36 -1.73 -19.64
N PRO A 436 8.97 -1.05 -18.67
CA PRO A 436 9.72 0.18 -18.93
C PRO A 436 10.89 -0.06 -19.89
N GLN A 437 11.06 0.87 -20.85
CA GLN A 437 12.24 0.86 -21.69
C GLN A 437 13.49 1.24 -20.86
N ASN A 438 14.64 0.66 -21.22
CA ASN A 438 15.88 1.10 -20.64
C ASN A 438 16.22 2.50 -21.18
N ARG A 439 16.58 3.43 -20.30
CA ARG A 439 16.83 4.84 -20.66
C ARG A 439 18.16 5.06 -21.37
N PHE A 440 19.07 4.13 -21.26
CA PHE A 440 20.45 4.27 -21.71
C PHE A 440 20.82 3.34 -22.88
N PHE A 441 19.94 2.37 -23.18
CA PHE A 441 20.16 1.37 -24.22
C PHE A 441 18.92 1.10 -25.07
#